data_1d8e4c8ad4031bdd5368753795e5cc22
#
_entry.id   1d8e4c8ad4031bdd5368753795e5cc22
#
_cell.length_a   1.000
_cell.length_b   1.000
_cell.length_c   1.000
_cell.angle_alpha   90.00
_cell.angle_beta   90.00
_cell.angle_gamma   90.00
#
_symmetry.space_group_name_H-M   'P 1'
#
loop_
_entity.id
_entity.type
_entity.pdbx_description
1 polymer ?
#
loop_
_entity_poly.entity_id
_entity_poly.type
_entity_poly.pdbx_seq_one_letter_code
_entity_poly.pdbx_strand_id
1 'polypeptide(L)'
;MGSNGFLLQEETKRIDERLSLLKAESQWNNLKLFLVKMSKKYYNESFFLTELSNVCTKLEQLEEAYEYSRKAFELNSADYLVKYNYIFALLNLDRLDEAFVIIKQIKRVSTIHIAYSKSGEGLKWAKSIKNDTKYLEGVYYLKKGLLAKAQKCFTLHLRNRRRGIYSDFTKRQVLKKINECLHHPKPWG
;
A
#
# COMPACT_ATOMS: atom_id res chain seq x y z
N MET A 1 10.01 0.74 35.30
CA MET A 1 10.73 1.51 34.28
C MET A 1 10.45 0.82 32.94
N GLY A 2 9.58 1.40 32.12
CA GLY A 2 9.17 0.80 30.85
C GLY A 2 10.33 0.86 29.86
N SER A 3 10.66 -0.28 29.27
CA SER A 3 11.56 -0.35 28.11
C SER A 3 10.99 0.55 27.03
N ASN A 4 11.73 1.58 26.64
CA ASN A 4 11.40 2.43 25.50
C ASN A 4 11.08 1.51 24.32
N GLY A 5 9.91 1.72 23.68
CA GLY A 5 9.38 0.86 22.62
C GLY A 5 10.17 0.87 21.31
N PHE A 6 11.50 0.78 21.39
CA PHE A 6 12.42 0.62 20.27
C PHE A 6 12.75 -0.86 20.07
N LEU A 7 12.68 -1.33 18.83
CA LEU A 7 13.08 -2.67 18.42
C LEU A 7 14.61 -2.82 18.53
N LEU A 8 15.05 -3.85 19.26
CA LEU A 8 16.43 -4.31 19.24
C LEU A 8 16.68 -5.15 17.97
N GLN A 9 17.92 -5.16 17.47
CA GLN A 9 18.25 -5.83 16.20
C GLN A 9 17.91 -7.34 16.18
N GLU A 10 18.20 -8.06 17.29
CA GLU A 10 17.83 -9.48 17.41
C GLU A 10 16.31 -9.69 17.46
N GLU A 11 15.58 -8.81 18.11
CA GLU A 11 14.13 -8.89 18.20
C GLU A 11 13.48 -8.59 16.85
N THR A 12 14.01 -7.62 16.10
CA THR A 12 13.59 -7.35 14.71
C THR A 12 13.71 -8.61 13.86
N LYS A 13 14.84 -9.29 13.90
CA LYS A 13 15.07 -10.52 13.14
C LYS A 13 14.06 -11.61 13.47
N ARG A 14 13.79 -11.86 14.76
CA ARG A 14 12.79 -12.87 15.21
C ARG A 14 11.37 -12.50 14.75
N ILE A 15 11.03 -11.22 14.77
CA ILE A 15 9.74 -10.72 14.28
C ILE A 15 9.63 -10.96 12.78
N ASP A 16 10.64 -10.59 11.99
CA ASP A 16 10.66 -10.75 10.54
C ASP A 16 10.57 -12.22 10.11
N GLU A 17 11.29 -13.11 10.79
CA GLU A 17 11.20 -14.56 10.59
C GLU A 17 9.77 -15.07 10.84
N ARG A 18 9.15 -14.64 11.95
CA ARG A 18 7.77 -15.03 12.28
C ARG A 18 6.75 -14.49 11.30
N LEU A 19 6.90 -13.22 10.88
CA LEU A 19 6.04 -12.61 9.86
C LEU A 19 6.14 -13.36 8.53
N SER A 20 7.36 -13.68 8.11
CA SER A 20 7.64 -14.38 6.86
C SER A 20 7.03 -15.79 6.87
N LEU A 21 7.17 -16.53 7.97
CA LEU A 21 6.57 -17.86 8.13
C LEU A 21 5.05 -17.81 8.04
N LEU A 22 4.40 -16.94 8.83
CA LEU A 22 2.94 -16.83 8.85
C LEU A 22 2.37 -16.38 7.50
N LYS A 23 3.08 -15.51 6.77
CA LYS A 23 2.71 -15.10 5.41
C LYS A 23 2.86 -16.25 4.41
N ALA A 24 3.96 -17.01 4.48
CA ALA A 24 4.21 -18.13 3.58
C ALA A 24 3.15 -19.24 3.74
N GLU A 25 2.72 -19.50 4.97
CA GLU A 25 1.69 -20.48 5.30
C GLU A 25 0.26 -19.94 5.14
N SER A 26 0.10 -18.69 4.72
CA SER A 26 -1.20 -18.00 4.59
C SER A 26 -2.04 -18.00 5.87
N GLN A 27 -1.40 -18.02 7.03
CA GLN A 27 -2.04 -18.03 8.35
C GLN A 27 -2.49 -16.61 8.76
N TRP A 28 -3.39 -16.01 7.98
CA TRP A 28 -3.75 -14.59 8.12
C TRP A 28 -4.34 -14.23 9.48
N ASN A 29 -5.17 -15.10 10.09
CA ASN A 29 -5.73 -14.85 11.43
C ASN A 29 -4.65 -14.88 12.52
N ASN A 30 -3.72 -15.86 12.47
CA ASN A 30 -2.60 -15.95 13.40
C ASN A 30 -1.65 -14.76 13.23
N LEU A 31 -1.40 -14.35 11.99
CA LEU A 31 -0.62 -13.15 11.69
C LEU A 31 -1.27 -11.89 12.26
N LYS A 32 -2.60 -11.73 12.12
CA LYS A 32 -3.33 -10.61 12.71
C LYS A 32 -3.16 -10.56 14.23
N LEU A 33 -3.37 -11.68 14.92
CA LEU A 33 -3.20 -11.77 16.37
C LEU A 33 -1.77 -11.41 16.81
N PHE A 34 -0.78 -11.93 16.09
CA PHE A 34 0.62 -11.62 16.35
C PHE A 34 0.91 -10.12 16.18
N LEU A 35 0.44 -9.52 15.08
CA LEU A 35 0.64 -8.10 14.79
C LEU A 35 -0.08 -7.19 15.79
N VAL A 36 -1.28 -7.54 16.27
CA VAL A 36 -1.99 -6.81 17.34
C VAL A 36 -1.15 -6.80 18.61
N LYS A 37 -0.53 -7.93 18.98
CA LYS A 37 0.38 -7.98 20.14
C LYS A 37 1.60 -7.08 19.92
N MET A 38 2.19 -7.11 18.73
CA MET A 38 3.37 -6.30 18.40
C MET A 38 3.05 -4.81 18.36
N SER A 39 1.92 -4.40 17.78
CA SER A 39 1.52 -3.00 17.73
C SER A 39 1.24 -2.38 19.11
N LYS A 40 0.82 -3.18 20.08
CA LYS A 40 0.69 -2.74 21.48
C LYS A 40 2.04 -2.60 22.17
N LYS A 41 2.96 -3.53 21.90
CA LYS A 41 4.31 -3.51 22.49
C LYS A 41 5.17 -2.38 21.92
N TYR A 42 5.05 -2.14 20.61
CA TYR A 42 5.81 -1.14 19.84
C TYR A 42 4.88 -0.07 19.27
N TYR A 43 4.15 0.61 20.15
CA TYR A 43 3.08 1.55 19.83
C TYR A 43 3.52 2.76 18.99
N ASN A 44 4.82 3.08 18.97
CA ASN A 44 5.41 4.14 18.15
C ASN A 44 5.85 3.70 16.76
N GLU A 45 5.70 2.40 16.42
CA GLU A 45 6.14 1.84 15.15
C GLU A 45 4.96 1.70 14.19
N SER A 46 4.88 2.58 13.20
CA SER A 46 3.82 2.55 12.17
C SER A 46 3.84 1.27 11.33
N PHE A 47 4.96 0.56 11.28
CA PHE A 47 5.14 -0.70 10.55
C PHE A 47 4.07 -1.74 10.93
N PHE A 48 3.85 -2.01 12.22
CA PHE A 48 2.89 -3.02 12.65
C PHE A 48 1.44 -2.65 12.31
N LEU A 49 1.10 -1.38 12.36
CA LEU A 49 -0.22 -0.89 11.95
C LEU A 49 -0.41 -1.01 10.43
N THR A 50 0.65 -0.75 9.66
CA THR A 50 0.65 -0.93 8.19
C THR A 50 0.46 -2.40 7.83
N GLU A 51 1.19 -3.31 8.47
CA GLU A 51 1.03 -4.76 8.28
C GLU A 51 -0.36 -5.25 8.71
N LEU A 52 -0.93 -4.73 9.81
CA LEU A 52 -2.32 -5.03 10.22
C LEU A 52 -3.32 -4.62 9.15
N SER A 53 -3.18 -3.43 8.57
CA SER A 53 -4.02 -2.99 7.45
C SER A 53 -3.95 -3.95 6.27
N ASN A 54 -2.74 -4.41 5.91
CA ASN A 54 -2.53 -5.38 4.83
C ASN A 54 -3.22 -6.72 5.12
N VAL A 55 -3.07 -7.22 6.34
CA VAL A 55 -3.69 -8.50 6.77
C VAL A 55 -5.21 -8.38 6.81
N CYS A 56 -5.76 -7.30 7.37
CA CYS A 56 -7.21 -7.05 7.37
C CYS A 56 -7.77 -6.97 5.94
N THR A 57 -7.03 -6.37 5.01
CA THR A 57 -7.41 -6.36 3.58
C THR A 57 -7.44 -7.78 2.98
N LYS A 58 -6.49 -8.66 3.36
CA LYS A 58 -6.49 -10.07 2.94
C LYS A 58 -7.66 -10.87 3.52
N LEU A 59 -8.12 -10.48 4.70
CA LEU A 59 -9.29 -11.06 5.38
C LEU A 59 -10.61 -10.40 4.96
N GLU A 60 -10.58 -9.48 3.99
CA GLU A 60 -11.75 -8.70 3.52
C GLU A 60 -12.41 -7.84 4.59
N GLN A 61 -11.67 -7.51 5.66
CA GLN A 61 -12.09 -6.65 6.77
C GLN A 61 -11.72 -5.19 6.46
N LEU A 62 -12.40 -4.60 5.48
CA LEU A 62 -11.97 -3.34 4.84
C LEU A 62 -12.04 -2.13 5.79
N GLU A 63 -13.06 -2.04 6.63
CA GLU A 63 -13.19 -0.97 7.63
C GLU A 63 -12.07 -1.03 8.66
N GLU A 64 -11.74 -2.22 9.13
CA GLU A 64 -10.66 -2.43 10.09
C GLU A 64 -9.28 -2.15 9.44
N ALA A 65 -9.09 -2.56 8.18
CA ALA A 65 -7.91 -2.22 7.39
C ALA A 65 -7.73 -0.71 7.28
N TYR A 66 -8.81 0.02 7.03
CA TYR A 66 -8.80 1.49 6.99
C TYR A 66 -8.40 2.08 8.34
N GLU A 67 -8.98 1.63 9.45
CA GLU A 67 -8.67 2.16 10.78
C GLU A 67 -7.19 1.95 11.15
N TYR A 68 -6.61 0.78 10.84
CA TYR A 68 -5.18 0.55 11.06
C TYR A 68 -4.31 1.43 10.14
N SER A 69 -4.66 1.56 8.87
CA SER A 69 -3.89 2.41 7.94
C SER A 69 -3.97 3.90 8.29
N ARG A 70 -5.14 4.37 8.77
CA ARG A 70 -5.33 5.73 9.27
C ARG A 70 -4.43 6.01 10.47
N LYS A 71 -4.44 5.10 11.48
CA LYS A 71 -3.56 5.22 12.65
C LYS A 71 -2.08 5.21 12.27
N ALA A 72 -1.67 4.34 11.31
CA ALA A 72 -0.31 4.34 10.79
C ALA A 72 0.05 5.69 10.14
N PHE A 73 -0.87 6.26 9.36
CA PHE A 73 -0.68 7.54 8.70
C PHE A 73 -0.62 8.71 9.70
N GLU A 74 -1.43 8.73 10.73
CA GLU A 74 -1.37 9.71 11.82
C GLU A 74 -0.02 9.64 12.55
N LEU A 75 0.48 8.42 12.77
CA LEU A 75 1.76 8.21 13.46
C LEU A 75 2.97 8.58 12.60
N ASN A 76 2.96 8.29 11.30
CA ASN A 76 4.09 8.54 10.41
C ASN A 76 3.64 8.90 8.98
N SER A 77 3.04 10.08 8.84
CA SER A 77 2.60 10.59 7.53
C SER A 77 3.75 10.99 6.58
N ALA A 78 5.01 10.97 7.04
CA ALA A 78 6.17 11.21 6.20
C ALA A 78 6.58 9.97 5.39
N ASP A 79 6.25 8.77 5.89
CA ASP A 79 6.61 7.49 5.27
C ASP A 79 5.79 7.22 4.00
N TYR A 80 6.48 6.88 2.90
CA TYR A 80 5.84 6.66 1.61
C TYR A 80 5.15 5.29 1.52
N LEU A 81 5.59 4.28 2.27
CA LEU A 81 4.91 2.99 2.37
C LEU A 81 3.60 3.15 3.15
N VAL A 82 3.62 3.90 4.24
CA VAL A 82 2.42 4.23 5.02
C VAL A 82 1.40 4.99 4.15
N LYS A 83 1.85 6.03 3.41
CA LYS A 83 1.00 6.75 2.45
C LYS A 83 0.39 5.81 1.40
N TYR A 84 1.19 4.94 0.82
CA TYR A 84 0.76 3.98 -0.19
C TYR A 84 -0.33 3.05 0.34
N ASN A 85 -0.13 2.46 1.52
CA ASN A 85 -1.12 1.58 2.14
C ASN A 85 -2.41 2.34 2.53
N TYR A 86 -2.29 3.59 2.99
CA TYR A 86 -3.46 4.40 3.31
C TYR A 86 -4.28 4.76 2.06
N ILE A 87 -3.63 5.09 0.93
CA ILE A 87 -4.32 5.25 -0.36
C ILE A 87 -5.10 3.99 -0.71
N PHE A 88 -4.49 2.82 -0.57
CA PHE A 88 -5.12 1.54 -0.88
C PHE A 88 -6.38 1.29 -0.05
N ALA A 89 -6.31 1.52 1.27
CA ALA A 89 -7.45 1.40 2.18
C ALA A 89 -8.58 2.40 1.85
N LEU A 90 -8.22 3.67 1.56
CA LEU A 90 -9.19 4.70 1.16
C LEU A 90 -9.92 4.31 -0.14
N LEU A 91 -9.20 3.78 -1.13
CA LEU A 91 -9.80 3.34 -2.39
C LEU A 91 -10.73 2.13 -2.21
N ASN A 92 -10.44 1.24 -1.26
CA ASN A 92 -11.29 0.09 -0.96
C ASN A 92 -12.63 0.53 -0.32
N LEU A 93 -12.65 1.65 0.40
CA LEU A 93 -13.86 2.23 1.01
C LEU A 93 -14.49 3.36 0.16
N ASP A 94 -14.13 3.48 -1.11
CA ASP A 94 -14.61 4.53 -2.02
C ASP A 94 -14.39 5.99 -1.52
N ARG A 95 -13.45 6.20 -0.58
CA ARG A 95 -13.04 7.53 -0.12
C ARG A 95 -12.11 8.19 -1.14
N LEU A 96 -12.64 8.41 -2.34
CA LEU A 96 -11.86 8.71 -3.54
C LEU A 96 -11.11 10.05 -3.46
N ASP A 97 -11.74 11.09 -2.93
CA ASP A 97 -11.16 12.43 -2.92
C ASP A 97 -9.99 12.52 -1.94
N GLU A 98 -10.08 11.84 -0.79
CA GLU A 98 -8.98 11.72 0.18
C GLU A 98 -7.81 10.91 -0.41
N ALA A 99 -8.10 9.78 -1.03
CA ALA A 99 -7.07 8.99 -1.72
C ALA A 99 -6.32 9.83 -2.77
N PHE A 100 -7.04 10.65 -3.54
CA PHE A 100 -6.44 11.46 -4.60
C PHE A 100 -5.53 12.57 -4.07
N VAL A 101 -5.84 13.14 -2.91
CA VAL A 101 -4.95 14.11 -2.24
C VAL A 101 -3.58 13.48 -1.97
N ILE A 102 -3.56 12.28 -1.41
CA ILE A 102 -2.30 11.58 -1.05
C ILE A 102 -1.57 11.09 -2.31
N ILE A 103 -2.29 10.59 -3.31
CA ILE A 103 -1.72 10.24 -4.63
C ILE A 103 -0.96 11.44 -5.21
N LYS A 104 -1.56 12.64 -5.20
CA LYS A 104 -0.90 13.87 -5.67
C LYS A 104 0.36 14.22 -4.87
N GLN A 105 0.34 14.01 -3.55
CA GLN A 105 1.53 14.23 -2.72
C GLN A 105 2.69 13.32 -3.17
N ILE A 106 2.49 11.99 -3.28
CA ILE A 106 3.54 11.08 -3.73
C ILE A 106 4.02 11.42 -5.15
N LYS A 107 3.13 11.79 -6.05
CA LYS A 107 3.48 12.12 -7.44
C LYS A 107 4.39 13.35 -7.57
N ARG A 108 4.19 14.36 -6.74
CA ARG A 108 4.96 15.62 -6.76
C ARG A 108 6.40 15.43 -6.27
N VAL A 109 6.66 14.45 -5.43
CA VAL A 109 7.99 14.22 -4.86
C VAL A 109 8.89 13.50 -5.87
N SER A 110 10.18 13.85 -5.92
CA SER A 110 11.14 13.17 -6.80
C SER A 110 11.40 11.73 -6.32
N THR A 111 11.77 10.84 -7.26
CA THR A 111 12.14 9.46 -6.91
C THR A 111 13.37 9.41 -6.00
N ILE A 112 14.31 10.34 -6.16
CA ILE A 112 15.50 10.45 -5.32
C ILE A 112 15.11 10.79 -3.88
N HIS A 113 14.21 11.74 -3.68
CA HIS A 113 13.76 12.10 -2.34
C HIS A 113 13.06 10.93 -1.63
N ILE A 114 12.23 10.18 -2.35
CA ILE A 114 11.59 8.98 -1.80
C ILE A 114 12.65 7.93 -1.43
N ALA A 115 13.63 7.70 -2.31
CA ALA A 115 14.67 6.69 -2.14
C ALA A 115 15.54 6.90 -0.89
N TYR A 116 15.80 8.16 -0.55
CA TYR A 116 16.69 8.55 0.55
C TYR A 116 15.96 9.26 1.69
N SER A 117 14.63 9.13 1.76
CA SER A 117 13.86 9.54 2.94
C SER A 117 14.20 8.65 4.14
N LYS A 118 13.82 9.06 5.36
CA LYS A 118 14.15 8.33 6.61
C LYS A 118 13.78 6.84 6.56
N SER A 119 12.67 6.49 5.89
CA SER A 119 12.22 5.11 5.68
C SER A 119 12.42 4.61 4.23
N GLY A 120 13.29 5.28 3.47
CA GLY A 120 13.55 4.92 2.08
C GLY A 120 14.53 3.75 1.96
N GLU A 121 14.22 2.83 1.04
CA GLU A 121 15.01 1.61 0.78
C GLU A 121 15.77 1.69 -0.55
N GLY A 122 16.10 2.89 -0.99
CA GLY A 122 16.87 3.14 -2.21
C GLY A 122 16.04 3.24 -3.50
N LEU A 123 16.73 3.44 -4.61
CA LEU A 123 16.10 3.82 -5.89
C LEU A 123 15.17 2.74 -6.48
N LYS A 124 15.49 1.45 -6.30
CA LYS A 124 14.65 0.36 -6.83
C LYS A 124 13.29 0.38 -6.13
N TRP A 125 13.28 0.48 -4.80
CA TRP A 125 12.08 0.59 -3.99
C TRP A 125 11.28 1.85 -4.31
N ALA A 126 11.92 3.01 -4.39
CA ALA A 126 11.24 4.26 -4.71
C ALA A 126 10.57 4.25 -6.10
N LYS A 127 11.20 3.60 -7.09
CA LYS A 127 10.61 3.37 -8.42
C LYS A 127 9.38 2.47 -8.32
N SER A 128 9.41 1.44 -7.47
CA SER A 128 8.27 0.56 -7.20
C SER A 128 7.10 1.35 -6.60
N ILE A 129 7.32 2.09 -5.50
CA ILE A 129 6.31 2.95 -4.87
C ILE A 129 5.66 3.91 -5.89
N LYS A 130 6.47 4.58 -6.71
CA LYS A 130 5.97 5.47 -7.78
C LYS A 130 5.13 4.74 -8.83
N ASN A 131 5.57 3.54 -9.21
CA ASN A 131 4.86 2.73 -10.19
C ASN A 131 3.54 2.21 -9.64
N ASP A 132 3.51 1.75 -8.40
CA ASP A 132 2.30 1.24 -7.76
C ASP A 132 1.33 2.38 -7.40
N THR A 133 1.83 3.56 -7.03
CA THR A 133 1.00 4.78 -6.95
C THR A 133 0.33 5.10 -8.28
N LYS A 134 0.98 4.83 -9.43
CA LYS A 134 0.38 4.98 -10.75
C LYS A 134 -0.78 3.99 -10.98
N TYR A 135 -0.66 2.75 -10.49
CA TYR A 135 -1.75 1.78 -10.51
C TYR A 135 -2.93 2.28 -9.66
N LEU A 136 -2.68 2.73 -8.43
CA LEU A 136 -3.72 3.26 -7.54
C LEU A 136 -4.40 4.51 -8.12
N GLU A 137 -3.67 5.38 -8.82
CA GLU A 137 -4.24 6.49 -9.59
C GLU A 137 -5.18 5.98 -10.69
N GLY A 138 -4.82 4.88 -11.35
CA GLY A 138 -5.69 4.20 -12.31
C GLY A 138 -6.97 3.67 -11.68
N VAL A 139 -6.89 3.06 -10.49
CA VAL A 139 -8.06 2.60 -9.73
C VAL A 139 -8.96 3.77 -9.35
N TYR A 140 -8.39 4.88 -8.88
CA TYR A 140 -9.14 6.10 -8.62
C TYR A 140 -9.91 6.59 -9.85
N TYR A 141 -9.25 6.71 -11.01
CA TYR A 141 -9.93 7.15 -12.24
C TYR A 141 -10.99 6.16 -12.72
N LEU A 142 -10.76 4.86 -12.57
CA LEU A 142 -11.75 3.83 -12.90
C LEU A 142 -13.01 3.98 -12.06
N LYS A 143 -12.87 4.13 -10.74
CA LYS A 143 -13.99 4.34 -9.81
C LYS A 143 -14.74 5.67 -10.06
N LYS A 144 -14.06 6.69 -10.58
CA LYS A 144 -14.68 7.97 -11.03
C LYS A 144 -15.29 7.89 -12.44
N GLY A 145 -15.26 6.73 -13.11
CA GLY A 145 -15.76 6.58 -14.49
C GLY A 145 -14.89 7.23 -15.57
N LEU A 146 -13.68 7.71 -15.22
CA LEU A 146 -12.76 8.37 -16.13
C LEU A 146 -11.88 7.34 -16.87
N LEU A 147 -12.52 6.49 -17.69
CA LEU A 147 -11.95 5.27 -18.26
C LEU A 147 -10.66 5.49 -19.05
N ALA A 148 -10.61 6.53 -19.90
CA ALA A 148 -9.42 6.84 -20.70
C ALA A 148 -8.21 7.20 -19.81
N LYS A 149 -8.43 7.95 -18.70
CA LYS A 149 -7.38 8.27 -17.73
C LYS A 149 -6.92 7.03 -16.96
N ALA A 150 -7.87 6.18 -16.54
CA ALA A 150 -7.60 4.91 -15.89
C ALA A 150 -6.75 4.00 -16.76
N GLN A 151 -7.17 3.77 -18.01
CA GLN A 151 -6.44 2.96 -18.99
C GLN A 151 -5.02 3.45 -19.21
N LYS A 152 -4.81 4.79 -19.35
CA LYS A 152 -3.48 5.40 -19.49
C LYS A 152 -2.59 5.08 -18.29
N CYS A 153 -3.13 5.15 -17.06
CA CYS A 153 -2.39 4.84 -15.84
C CYS A 153 -1.98 3.37 -15.79
N PHE A 154 -2.89 2.45 -16.05
CA PHE A 154 -2.61 1.00 -16.05
C PHE A 154 -1.64 0.60 -17.16
N THR A 155 -1.78 1.15 -18.36
CA THR A 155 -0.86 0.91 -19.47
C THR A 155 0.56 1.39 -19.14
N LEU A 156 0.70 2.57 -18.54
CA LEU A 156 2.00 3.09 -18.12
C LEU A 156 2.61 2.22 -17.02
N HIS A 157 1.82 1.82 -16.02
CA HIS A 157 2.26 0.90 -14.97
C HIS A 157 2.78 -0.42 -15.58
N LEU A 158 2.03 -1.03 -16.49
CA LEU A 158 2.43 -2.28 -17.16
C LEU A 158 3.71 -2.13 -17.99
N ARG A 159 3.86 -1.00 -18.71
CA ARG A 159 5.09 -0.68 -19.45
C ARG A 159 6.31 -0.60 -18.53
N ASN A 160 6.16 0.04 -17.37
CA ASN A 160 7.22 0.15 -16.37
C ASN A 160 7.62 -1.23 -15.82
N ARG A 161 6.64 -2.11 -15.54
CA ARG A 161 6.94 -3.50 -15.17
C ARG A 161 7.73 -4.26 -16.23
N ARG A 162 7.39 -4.09 -17.51
CA ARG A 162 8.13 -4.71 -18.62
C ARG A 162 9.59 -4.21 -18.70
N ARG A 163 9.87 -3.02 -18.17
CA ARG A 163 11.22 -2.44 -18.04
C ARG A 163 11.92 -2.82 -16.73
N GLY A 164 11.41 -3.80 -15.99
CA GLY A 164 12.05 -4.33 -14.79
C GLY A 164 11.72 -3.58 -13.49
N ILE A 165 10.77 -2.62 -13.49
CA ILE A 165 10.32 -2.00 -12.24
C ILE A 165 9.41 -2.99 -11.52
N TYR A 166 9.77 -3.32 -10.28
CA TYR A 166 8.97 -4.18 -9.41
C TYR A 166 7.59 -3.54 -9.11
N SER A 167 6.62 -4.37 -8.77
CA SER A 167 5.28 -3.95 -8.36
C SER A 167 4.57 -5.08 -7.61
N ASP A 168 3.79 -4.73 -6.61
CA ASP A 168 2.92 -5.64 -5.85
C ASP A 168 1.73 -6.14 -6.69
N PHE A 169 1.37 -5.41 -7.75
CA PHE A 169 0.28 -5.80 -8.65
C PHE A 169 0.80 -6.69 -9.78
N THR A 170 0.27 -7.89 -9.91
CA THR A 170 0.64 -8.83 -10.99
C THR A 170 0.26 -8.30 -12.37
N LYS A 171 0.96 -8.74 -13.41
CA LYS A 171 0.60 -8.41 -14.81
C LYS A 171 -0.85 -8.76 -15.12
N ARG A 172 -1.35 -9.91 -14.59
CA ARG A 172 -2.73 -10.37 -14.77
C ARG A 172 -3.74 -9.38 -14.17
N GLN A 173 -3.48 -8.89 -12.95
CA GLN A 173 -4.34 -7.89 -12.31
C GLN A 173 -4.40 -6.59 -13.10
N VAL A 174 -3.25 -6.10 -13.61
CA VAL A 174 -3.20 -4.87 -14.41
C VAL A 174 -3.94 -5.04 -15.73
N LEU A 175 -3.75 -6.16 -16.44
CA LEU A 175 -4.46 -6.46 -17.68
C LEU A 175 -5.97 -6.56 -17.45
N LYS A 176 -6.41 -7.19 -16.35
CA LYS A 176 -7.84 -7.21 -15.97
C LYS A 176 -8.39 -5.78 -15.85
N LYS A 177 -7.66 -4.87 -15.17
CA LYS A 177 -8.09 -3.48 -15.04
C LYS A 177 -8.12 -2.71 -16.37
N ILE A 178 -7.20 -2.99 -17.28
CA ILE A 178 -7.23 -2.42 -18.64
C ILE A 178 -8.48 -2.90 -19.38
N ASN A 179 -8.80 -4.20 -19.31
CA ASN A 179 -9.99 -4.74 -19.92
C ASN A 179 -11.29 -4.19 -19.32
N GLU A 180 -11.35 -3.99 -17.99
CA GLU A 180 -12.46 -3.30 -17.34
C GLU A 180 -12.68 -1.89 -17.93
N CYS A 181 -11.62 -1.14 -18.24
CA CYS A 181 -11.72 0.18 -18.87
C CYS A 181 -12.28 0.11 -20.31
N LEU A 182 -12.00 -0.97 -21.06
CA LEU A 182 -12.42 -1.14 -22.45
C LEU A 182 -13.87 -1.61 -22.59
N HIS A 183 -14.32 -2.43 -21.64
CA HIS A 183 -15.63 -3.09 -21.69
C HIS A 183 -16.61 -2.57 -20.64
N HIS A 184 -16.29 -1.44 -20.01
CA HIS A 184 -17.21 -0.81 -19.07
C HIS A 184 -18.46 -0.35 -19.85
N PRO A 185 -19.66 -0.78 -19.46
CA PRO A 185 -20.87 -0.29 -20.13
C PRO A 185 -20.87 1.23 -20.04
N LYS A 186 -20.97 1.90 -21.20
CA LYS A 186 -21.13 3.35 -21.21
C LYS A 186 -22.39 3.66 -20.41
N PRO A 187 -22.34 4.61 -19.45
CA PRO A 187 -23.58 5.10 -18.89
C PRO A 187 -24.43 5.57 -20.06
N TRP A 188 -25.65 5.04 -20.15
CA TRP A 188 -26.63 5.46 -21.15
C TRP A 188 -26.80 6.96 -21.00
N GLY A 189 -26.46 7.73 -22.07
CA GLY A 189 -26.69 9.15 -22.14
C GLY A 189 -28.20 9.47 -22.15
#